data_04b8c827c2ded1d247d6f565531716af
#
_entry.id   04b8c827c2ded1d247d6f565531716af
#
_cell.length_a   1.000
_cell.length_b   1.000
_cell.length_c   1.000
_cell.angle_alpha   90.00
_cell.angle_beta   90.00
_cell.angle_gamma   90.00
#
_symmetry.space_group_name_H-M   'P 1'
#
loop_
_entity.id
_entity.type
_entity.pdbx_description
1 polymer ?
#
loop_
_entity_poly.entity_id
_entity_poly.type
_entity_poly.pdbx_seq_one_letter_code
_entity_poly.pdbx_strand_id
1 'polypeptide(L)'
;DIMSRKEYEKEVDRIKWLRDREMVEQVDLVNYLATYGIDRDNYYEGIYFVEKKRGRGSSPKSGNAVELQYKAYFSDGTLFDSTYEMSEPLVLKIGDPGQIIKGMDIGLRLMKEGGKAKIIVPSQLGFGDKGSSTGIVPPFTSLIYDVELINIFTNEDS
;
A
#
# COMPACT_ATOMS: atom_id res chain seq x y z
N ASP A 1 -8.17 -36.61 -8.29
CA ASP A 1 -8.24 -37.12 -6.92
C ASP A 1 -9.55 -36.75 -6.25
N ILE A 2 -10.04 -37.69 -5.48
CA ILE A 2 -11.26 -37.49 -4.70
C ILE A 2 -10.85 -37.01 -3.33
N MET A 3 -11.19 -35.75 -3.01
CA MET A 3 -10.94 -35.27 -1.66
C MET A 3 -11.94 -35.91 -0.68
N SER A 4 -11.51 -36.12 0.57
CA SER A 4 -12.36 -36.57 1.63
C SER A 4 -13.45 -35.55 1.94
N ARG A 5 -14.50 -35.99 2.62
CA ARG A 5 -15.58 -35.08 3.04
C ARG A 5 -15.06 -33.95 3.92
N LYS A 6 -14.14 -34.26 4.85
CA LYS A 6 -13.51 -33.24 5.70
C LYS A 6 -12.70 -32.24 4.92
N GLU A 7 -11.94 -32.69 3.92
CA GLU A 7 -11.16 -31.83 3.05
C GLU A 7 -12.05 -30.90 2.23
N TYR A 8 -13.14 -31.45 1.70
CA TYR A 8 -14.13 -30.68 0.96
C TYR A 8 -14.77 -29.59 1.83
N GLU A 9 -15.20 -29.97 3.04
CA GLU A 9 -15.82 -29.03 3.98
C GLU A 9 -14.85 -27.90 4.36
N LYS A 10 -13.58 -28.23 4.63
CA LYS A 10 -12.54 -27.23 4.91
C LYS A 10 -12.34 -26.28 3.73
N GLU A 11 -12.35 -26.82 2.51
CA GLU A 11 -12.16 -26.01 1.31
C GLU A 11 -13.36 -25.08 1.10
N VAL A 12 -14.58 -25.54 1.32
CA VAL A 12 -15.78 -24.70 1.24
C VAL A 12 -15.73 -23.60 2.28
N ASP A 13 -15.35 -23.91 3.51
CA ASP A 13 -15.23 -22.92 4.59
C ASP A 13 -14.16 -21.88 4.27
N ARG A 14 -13.03 -22.32 3.72
CA ARG A 14 -11.95 -21.42 3.31
C ARG A 14 -12.40 -20.44 2.23
N ILE A 15 -13.06 -20.96 1.20
CA ILE A 15 -13.57 -20.13 0.10
C ILE A 15 -14.58 -19.11 0.62
N LYS A 16 -15.48 -19.54 1.49
CA LYS A 16 -16.48 -18.65 2.09
C LYS A 16 -15.82 -17.55 2.92
N TRP A 17 -14.85 -17.93 3.74
CA TRP A 17 -14.12 -16.98 4.57
C TRP A 17 -13.41 -15.91 3.71
N LEU A 18 -12.74 -16.33 2.63
CA LEU A 18 -12.07 -15.40 1.71
C LEU A 18 -13.06 -14.47 1.03
N ARG A 19 -14.21 -14.97 0.61
CA ARG A 19 -15.26 -14.16 0.00
C ARG A 19 -15.79 -13.10 0.97
N ASP A 20 -16.02 -13.50 2.22
CA ASP A 20 -16.47 -12.59 3.25
C ASP A 20 -15.43 -11.50 3.50
N ARG A 21 -14.15 -11.86 3.55
CA ARG A 21 -13.06 -10.90 3.71
C ARG A 21 -13.00 -9.90 2.55
N GLU A 22 -13.17 -10.37 1.33
CA GLU A 22 -13.18 -9.50 0.15
C GLU A 22 -14.33 -8.49 0.22
N MET A 23 -15.51 -8.94 0.60
CA MET A 23 -16.66 -8.05 0.76
C MET A 23 -16.46 -7.03 1.88
N VAL A 24 -15.88 -7.44 3.00
CA VAL A 24 -15.58 -6.55 4.13
C VAL A 24 -14.58 -5.48 3.69
N GLU A 25 -13.56 -5.85 2.91
CA GLU A 25 -12.61 -4.87 2.39
C GLU A 25 -13.30 -3.79 1.57
N GLN A 26 -14.22 -4.17 0.68
CA GLN A 26 -14.95 -3.21 -0.14
C GLN A 26 -15.73 -2.21 0.73
N VAL A 27 -16.42 -2.71 1.73
CA VAL A 27 -17.21 -1.86 2.64
C VAL A 27 -16.29 -0.94 3.44
N ASP A 28 -15.23 -1.48 4.01
CA ASP A 28 -14.27 -0.71 4.81
C ASP A 28 -13.60 0.39 3.97
N LEU A 29 -13.24 0.07 2.72
CA LEU A 29 -12.64 1.04 1.81
C LEU A 29 -13.60 2.18 1.49
N VAL A 30 -14.83 1.86 1.11
CA VAL A 30 -15.85 2.87 0.81
C VAL A 30 -16.09 3.78 2.02
N ASN A 31 -16.20 3.18 3.21
CA ASN A 31 -16.41 3.95 4.45
C ASN A 31 -15.21 4.85 4.76
N TYR A 32 -14.00 4.35 4.57
CA TYR A 32 -12.78 5.14 4.79
C TYR A 32 -12.74 6.35 3.84
N LEU A 33 -12.95 6.12 2.56
CA LEU A 33 -12.93 7.18 1.55
C LEU A 33 -13.99 8.24 1.86
N ALA A 34 -15.20 7.83 2.21
CA ALA A 34 -16.27 8.75 2.56
C ALA A 34 -15.95 9.57 3.82
N THR A 35 -15.41 8.92 4.84
CA THR A 35 -15.05 9.58 6.10
C THR A 35 -14.03 10.70 5.90
N TYR A 36 -13.05 10.48 5.02
CA TYR A 36 -11.97 11.44 4.80
C TYR A 36 -12.16 12.31 3.55
N GLY A 37 -13.33 12.23 2.91
CA GLY A 37 -13.63 13.06 1.74
C GLY A 37 -12.76 12.77 0.54
N ILE A 38 -12.33 11.53 0.39
CA ILE A 38 -11.50 11.08 -0.73
C ILE A 38 -12.42 10.53 -1.80
N ASP A 39 -12.31 11.01 -3.03
CA ASP A 39 -13.22 10.67 -4.11
C ASP A 39 -12.47 10.22 -5.37
N ARG A 40 -13.20 10.11 -6.49
CA ARG A 40 -12.62 9.63 -7.75
C ARG A 40 -11.53 10.55 -8.31
N ASP A 41 -11.51 11.82 -7.94
CA ASP A 41 -10.46 12.74 -8.37
C ASP A 41 -9.10 12.36 -7.77
N ASN A 42 -9.12 11.61 -6.67
CA ASN A 42 -7.92 11.10 -6.03
C ASN A 42 -7.49 9.74 -6.58
N TYR A 43 -8.34 9.08 -7.38
CA TYR A 43 -8.06 7.74 -7.90
C TYR A 43 -7.04 7.78 -9.04
N TYR A 44 -6.02 6.91 -8.96
CA TYR A 44 -5.02 6.78 -10.02
C TYR A 44 -4.46 5.36 -10.05
N GLU A 45 -4.61 4.69 -11.18
CA GLU A 45 -4.02 3.37 -11.46
C GLU A 45 -4.26 2.32 -10.35
N GLY A 46 -5.42 2.38 -9.69
CA GLY A 46 -5.83 1.42 -8.66
C GLY A 46 -5.60 1.88 -7.23
N ILE A 47 -4.91 3.00 -7.02
CA ILE A 47 -4.73 3.60 -5.69
C ILE A 47 -5.53 4.88 -5.55
N TYR A 48 -5.62 5.38 -4.32
CA TYR A 48 -6.11 6.74 -4.05
C TYR A 48 -4.94 7.54 -3.48
N PHE A 49 -4.71 8.70 -4.08
CA PHE A 49 -3.57 9.56 -3.75
C PHE A 49 -4.08 10.91 -3.27
N VAL A 50 -3.68 11.31 -2.05
CA VAL A 50 -4.06 12.59 -1.46
C VAL A 50 -2.76 13.37 -1.19
N GLU A 51 -2.52 14.40 -1.98
CA GLU A 51 -1.34 15.25 -1.80
C GLU A 51 -1.51 16.12 -0.55
N LYS A 52 -0.58 16.03 0.39
CA LYS A 52 -0.58 16.85 1.61
C LYS A 52 0.41 17.99 1.50
N LYS A 53 1.54 17.75 0.86
CA LYS A 53 2.57 18.75 0.56
C LYS A 53 3.15 18.40 -0.81
N ARG A 54 3.23 19.39 -1.68
CA ARG A 54 3.60 19.15 -3.07
C ARG A 54 5.05 18.71 -3.28
N GLY A 55 5.99 19.34 -2.58
CA GLY A 55 7.40 19.16 -2.87
C GLY A 55 7.81 19.95 -4.10
N ARG A 56 8.99 19.61 -4.66
CA ARG A 56 9.57 20.36 -5.79
C ARG A 56 10.33 19.42 -6.73
N GLY A 57 10.57 19.91 -7.93
CA GLY A 57 11.32 19.18 -8.95
C GLY A 57 10.47 18.14 -9.67
N SER A 58 11.14 17.20 -10.27
CA SER A 58 10.49 16.11 -11.00
C SER A 58 10.15 14.95 -10.08
N SER A 59 9.14 14.18 -10.47
CA SER A 59 8.80 12.94 -9.76
C SER A 59 9.81 11.83 -10.09
N PRO A 60 9.97 10.85 -9.20
CA PRO A 60 10.93 9.78 -9.46
C PRO A 60 10.47 8.88 -10.60
N LYS A 61 11.44 8.29 -11.29
CA LYS A 61 11.23 7.37 -12.42
C LYS A 61 11.87 6.03 -12.11
N SER A 62 11.49 5.01 -12.89
CA SER A 62 12.13 3.70 -12.77
C SER A 62 13.64 3.83 -12.78
N GLY A 63 14.30 3.16 -11.84
CA GLY A 63 15.76 3.20 -11.68
C GLY A 63 16.26 4.26 -10.73
N ASN A 64 15.47 5.27 -10.39
CA ASN A 64 15.85 6.24 -9.37
C ASN A 64 15.77 5.60 -7.99
N ALA A 65 16.75 5.91 -7.13
CA ALA A 65 16.66 5.59 -5.72
C ALA A 65 15.92 6.71 -5.01
N VAL A 66 15.12 6.35 -4.02
CA VAL A 66 14.39 7.33 -3.20
C VAL A 66 14.64 7.07 -1.73
N GLU A 67 14.69 8.13 -0.96
CA GLU A 67 14.76 8.10 0.49
C GLU A 67 13.42 8.57 1.04
N LEU A 68 12.77 7.78 1.86
CA LEU A 68 11.44 8.08 2.37
C LEU A 68 11.25 7.65 3.80
N GLN A 69 10.25 8.25 4.42
CA GLN A 69 9.72 7.83 5.71
C GLN A 69 8.23 7.60 5.56
N TYR A 70 7.69 6.62 6.26
CA TYR A 70 6.25 6.40 6.25
C TYR A 70 5.75 5.79 7.54
N LYS A 71 4.44 5.97 7.77
CA LYS A 71 3.65 5.19 8.71
C LYS A 71 2.53 4.52 7.94
N ALA A 72 2.28 3.26 8.25
CA ALA A 72 1.27 2.48 7.56
C ALA A 72 0.19 2.00 8.54
N TYR A 73 -1.06 2.19 8.14
CA TYR A 73 -2.23 1.94 8.98
C TYR A 73 -3.21 1.03 8.26
N PHE A 74 -4.00 0.31 9.05
CA PHE A 74 -5.24 -0.30 8.56
C PHE A 74 -6.36 0.76 8.53
N SER A 75 -7.46 0.44 7.89
CA SER A 75 -8.58 1.38 7.75
C SER A 75 -9.22 1.77 9.09
N ASP A 76 -9.02 0.97 10.13
CA ASP A 76 -9.48 1.27 11.49
C ASP A 76 -8.55 2.20 12.27
N GLY A 77 -7.44 2.63 11.67
CA GLY A 77 -6.46 3.51 12.30
C GLY A 77 -5.33 2.81 13.02
N THR A 78 -5.32 1.48 13.05
CA THR A 78 -4.24 0.72 13.69
C THR A 78 -2.94 0.86 12.91
N LEU A 79 -1.89 1.34 13.55
CA LEU A 79 -0.54 1.42 12.98
C LEU A 79 0.05 0.01 12.93
N PHE A 80 0.50 -0.44 11.76
CA PHE A 80 1.09 -1.77 11.64
C PHE A 80 2.54 -1.75 11.14
N ASP A 81 3.01 -0.64 10.59
CA ASP A 81 4.38 -0.51 10.11
C ASP A 81 4.81 0.96 10.15
N SER A 82 6.10 1.20 10.41
CA SER A 82 6.64 2.55 10.48
C SER A 82 8.15 2.52 10.27
N THR A 83 8.66 3.42 9.42
CA THR A 83 10.09 3.61 9.25
C THR A 83 10.68 4.53 10.31
N TYR A 84 9.84 5.26 11.05
CA TYR A 84 10.32 6.25 12.03
C TYR A 84 11.01 5.62 13.25
N GLU A 85 10.79 4.32 13.46
CA GLU A 85 11.46 3.56 14.52
C GLU A 85 12.82 3.01 14.07
N MET A 86 13.13 3.14 12.78
CA MET A 86 14.43 2.74 12.22
C MET A 86 15.47 3.83 12.52
N SER A 87 16.73 3.44 12.60
CA SER A 87 17.81 4.38 12.83
C SER A 87 18.02 5.35 11.66
N GLU A 88 17.60 4.94 10.46
CA GLU A 88 17.75 5.72 9.23
C GLU A 88 16.48 5.62 8.39
N PRO A 89 16.19 6.65 7.56
CA PRO A 89 15.11 6.55 6.58
C PRO A 89 15.32 5.38 5.62
N LEU A 90 14.24 4.89 5.06
CA LEU A 90 14.27 3.80 4.08
C LEU A 90 14.75 4.33 2.74
N VAL A 91 15.70 3.62 2.13
CA VAL A 91 16.15 3.89 0.75
C VAL A 91 15.77 2.70 -0.11
N LEU A 92 15.11 2.95 -1.24
CA LEU A 92 14.73 1.91 -2.17
C LEU A 92 14.81 2.43 -3.60
N LYS A 93 14.80 1.50 -4.56
CA LYS A 93 14.87 1.83 -5.97
C LYS A 93 13.49 1.66 -6.62
N ILE A 94 13.03 2.71 -7.28
CA ILE A 94 11.72 2.70 -7.97
C ILE A 94 11.74 1.68 -9.11
N GLY A 95 10.71 0.84 -9.14
CA GLY A 95 10.54 -0.17 -10.18
C GLY A 95 11.18 -1.52 -9.89
N ASP A 96 12.01 -1.62 -8.85
CA ASP A 96 12.62 -2.91 -8.50
C ASP A 96 11.57 -3.80 -7.83
N PRO A 97 11.35 -5.02 -8.37
CA PRO A 97 10.38 -5.93 -7.77
C PRO A 97 10.78 -6.34 -6.36
N GLY A 98 9.80 -6.46 -5.49
CA GLY A 98 10.01 -7.00 -4.14
C GLY A 98 10.53 -6.02 -3.10
N GLN A 99 10.83 -4.78 -3.45
CA GLN A 99 11.28 -3.78 -2.48
C GLN A 99 10.10 -3.13 -1.74
N ILE A 100 9.02 -2.87 -2.46
CA ILE A 100 7.78 -2.33 -1.88
C ILE A 100 6.58 -2.92 -2.61
N ILE A 101 5.42 -2.79 -1.99
CA ILE A 101 4.17 -3.21 -2.64
C ILE A 101 3.87 -2.32 -3.84
N LYS A 102 3.15 -2.89 -4.81
CA LYS A 102 2.90 -2.23 -6.09
C LYS A 102 2.20 -0.87 -5.95
N GLY A 103 1.24 -0.78 -5.03
CA GLY A 103 0.53 0.47 -4.81
C GLY A 103 1.42 1.61 -4.32
N MET A 104 2.44 1.29 -3.53
CA MET A 104 3.42 2.28 -3.09
C MET A 104 4.33 2.72 -4.22
N ASP A 105 4.75 1.81 -5.08
CA ASP A 105 5.54 2.17 -6.26
C ASP A 105 4.78 3.15 -7.15
N ILE A 106 3.49 2.88 -7.37
CA ILE A 106 2.62 3.78 -8.14
C ILE A 106 2.52 5.15 -7.46
N GLY A 107 2.26 5.17 -6.17
CA GLY A 107 2.07 6.41 -5.41
C GLY A 107 3.32 7.27 -5.34
N LEU A 108 4.48 6.66 -5.14
CA LEU A 108 5.75 7.39 -5.09
C LEU A 108 6.07 8.10 -6.40
N ARG A 109 5.66 7.52 -7.53
CA ARG A 109 5.85 8.14 -8.86
C ARG A 109 5.01 9.39 -9.06
N LEU A 110 4.02 9.63 -8.22
CA LEU A 110 3.20 10.84 -8.24
C LEU A 110 3.75 11.94 -7.33
N MET A 111 4.70 11.60 -6.48
CA MET A 111 5.27 12.53 -5.51
C MET A 111 6.48 13.28 -6.06
N LYS A 112 6.85 14.33 -5.36
CA LYS A 112 8.08 15.11 -5.64
C LYS A 112 8.92 15.15 -4.38
N GLU A 113 10.20 15.49 -4.55
CA GLU A 113 11.12 15.60 -3.42
C GLU A 113 10.63 16.63 -2.41
N GLY A 114 10.60 16.23 -1.14
CA GLY A 114 10.07 17.05 -0.06
C GLY A 114 8.57 16.97 0.09
N GLY A 115 7.89 16.22 -0.77
CA GLY A 115 6.44 16.07 -0.72
C GLY A 115 5.97 15.14 0.36
N LYS A 116 4.70 15.30 0.74
CA LYS A 116 3.99 14.43 1.67
C LYS A 116 2.65 14.03 1.07
N ALA A 117 2.25 12.78 1.25
CA ALA A 117 1.02 12.27 0.69
C ALA A 117 0.44 11.16 1.54
N LYS A 118 -0.88 10.99 1.44
CA LYS A 118 -1.57 9.80 1.90
C LYS A 118 -1.85 8.94 0.68
N ILE A 119 -1.45 7.66 0.75
CA ILE A 119 -1.66 6.70 -0.33
C ILE A 119 -2.51 5.56 0.21
N ILE A 120 -3.70 5.39 -0.36
CA ILE A 120 -4.61 4.31 0.02
C ILE A 120 -4.44 3.19 -1.01
N VAL A 121 -4.02 2.03 -0.54
CA VAL A 121 -3.66 0.88 -1.37
C VAL A 121 -4.64 -0.25 -1.14
N PRO A 122 -5.58 -0.49 -2.08
CA PRO A 122 -6.42 -1.68 -2.01
C PRO A 122 -5.57 -2.95 -2.09
N SER A 123 -6.07 -4.04 -1.54
CA SER A 123 -5.30 -5.27 -1.38
C SER A 123 -4.71 -5.83 -2.67
N GLN A 124 -5.38 -5.63 -3.82
CA GLN A 124 -4.86 -6.08 -5.12
C GLN A 124 -3.48 -5.49 -5.45
N LEU A 125 -3.18 -4.30 -4.93
CA LEU A 125 -1.90 -3.63 -5.13
C LEU A 125 -1.04 -3.65 -3.86
N GLY A 126 -1.48 -4.38 -2.84
CA GLY A 126 -0.78 -4.60 -1.58
C GLY A 126 -0.42 -6.06 -1.40
N PHE A 127 -0.99 -6.68 -0.37
CA PHE A 127 -0.68 -8.07 -0.03
C PHE A 127 -1.72 -9.08 -0.51
N GLY A 128 -2.74 -8.63 -1.22
CA GLY A 128 -3.68 -9.48 -1.95
C GLY A 128 -4.52 -10.41 -1.07
N ASP A 129 -4.89 -11.53 -1.67
CA ASP A 129 -5.74 -12.54 -1.06
C ASP A 129 -5.00 -13.45 -0.08
N LYS A 130 -3.69 -13.37 -0.01
CA LYS A 130 -2.86 -14.17 0.90
C LYS A 130 -2.43 -13.41 2.14
N GLY A 131 -2.43 -12.09 2.08
CA GLY A 131 -1.89 -11.27 3.14
C GLY A 131 -0.35 -11.27 3.12
N SER A 132 0.26 -10.65 4.13
CA SER A 132 1.73 -10.60 4.22
C SER A 132 2.31 -11.93 4.70
N SER A 133 3.56 -12.21 4.29
CA SER A 133 4.26 -13.43 4.71
C SER A 133 4.49 -13.48 6.22
N THR A 134 4.55 -12.32 6.87
CA THR A 134 4.70 -12.22 8.33
C THR A 134 3.39 -12.46 9.08
N GLY A 135 2.25 -12.43 8.38
CA GLY A 135 0.93 -12.53 9.00
C GLY A 135 0.42 -11.22 9.60
N ILE A 136 1.20 -10.14 9.54
CA ILE A 136 0.79 -8.84 10.10
C ILE A 136 -0.38 -8.26 9.30
N VAL A 137 -0.35 -8.37 7.96
CA VAL A 137 -1.44 -7.93 7.11
C VAL A 137 -2.29 -9.13 6.72
N PRO A 138 -3.56 -9.17 7.13
CA PRO A 138 -4.47 -10.26 6.75
C PRO A 138 -4.80 -10.24 5.25
N PRO A 139 -5.37 -11.34 4.71
CA PRO A 139 -5.91 -11.33 3.36
C PRO A 139 -6.95 -10.23 3.16
N PHE A 140 -7.03 -9.70 1.94
CA PHE A 140 -8.02 -8.71 1.53
C PHE A 140 -8.10 -7.50 2.46
N THR A 141 -6.95 -6.88 2.73
CA THR A 141 -6.86 -5.73 3.62
C THR A 141 -6.26 -4.53 2.89
N SER A 142 -7.02 -3.44 2.81
CA SER A 142 -6.55 -2.17 2.26
C SER A 142 -5.62 -1.48 3.26
N LEU A 143 -4.60 -0.81 2.74
CA LEU A 143 -3.55 -0.19 3.54
C LEU A 143 -3.54 1.32 3.32
N ILE A 144 -3.24 2.06 4.39
CA ILE A 144 -3.14 3.51 4.33
C ILE A 144 -1.72 3.92 4.71
N TYR A 145 -0.99 4.54 3.77
CA TYR A 145 0.37 5.00 4.00
C TYR A 145 0.40 6.52 4.09
N ASP A 146 0.97 7.03 5.16
CA ASP A 146 1.36 8.45 5.26
C ASP A 146 2.85 8.51 4.94
N VAL A 147 3.19 9.15 3.82
CA VAL A 147 4.54 9.10 3.25
C VAL A 147 5.15 10.50 3.16
N GLU A 148 6.41 10.58 3.52
CA GLU A 148 7.26 11.74 3.22
C GLU A 148 8.38 11.27 2.30
N LEU A 149 8.47 11.88 1.11
CA LEU A 149 9.54 11.62 0.14
C LEU A 149 10.65 12.62 0.38
N ILE A 150 11.75 12.17 0.98
CA ILE A 150 12.81 13.06 1.47
C ILE A 150 13.75 13.46 0.33
N ASN A 151 14.30 12.46 -0.38
CA ASN A 151 15.24 12.68 -1.47
C ASN A 151 14.97 11.76 -2.64
N ILE A 152 15.27 12.25 -3.83
CA ILE A 152 15.28 11.46 -5.06
C ILE A 152 16.71 11.48 -5.59
N PHE A 153 17.31 10.31 -5.78
CA PHE A 153 18.65 10.17 -6.33
C PHE A 153 18.55 9.70 -7.78
N THR A 154 19.05 10.50 -8.69
CA THR A 154 19.11 10.14 -10.10
C THR A 154 20.48 9.51 -10.41
N ASN A 155 20.61 8.92 -11.60
CA ASN A 155 21.90 8.38 -12.02
C ASN A 155 23.03 9.43 -12.09
N GLU A 156 22.65 10.69 -12.18
CA GLU A 156 23.60 11.81 -12.24
C GLU A 156 24.15 12.17 -10.86
N ASP A 157 23.47 11.74 -9.79
CA ASP A 157 23.84 12.05 -8.41
C ASP A 157 24.76 11.00 -7.77
N SER A 158 25.05 9.94 -8.52
CA SER A 158 25.88 8.83 -8.03
C SER A 158 27.37 9.08 -8.18
#